data_32c489d131f75102a95089119cad2188
#
_entry.id   32c489d131f75102a95089119cad2188
#
_cell.length_a   1.000
_cell.length_b   1.000
_cell.length_c   1.000
_cell.angle_alpha   90.00
_cell.angle_beta   90.00
_cell.angle_gamma   90.00
#
_symmetry.space_group_name_H-M   'P 1'
#
loop_
_entity.id
_entity.type
_entity.pdbx_description
1 polymer ?
#
loop_
_entity_poly.entity_id
_entity_poly.type
_entity_poly.pdbx_seq_one_letter_code
_entity_poly.pdbx_strand_id
1 'polypeptide(L)'
;MKKNNILDNNLESKPLSREHMPTDYSISLSEYTGKGSQNEKRIPDDFGIKQSLEGFDDIYQNIVDYIVRITYRIWEDRDVEYIFDTYSSFSKVFDDYGLQFGNQKIVDDTHHTTGAFSNIKLIADEVIWAGNDEIGFHTSHRTIIRGTNDGPSNFGPATNKDIDILVIANCVALENRIFLEHV
;
A
#
# COMPACT_ATOMS: atom_id res chain seq x y z
N MET A 1 -35.36 -5.35 -5.91
CA MET A 1 -34.05 -5.59 -6.48
C MET A 1 -33.68 -4.39 -7.36
N LYS A 2 -32.94 -3.43 -6.85
CA LYS A 2 -32.38 -2.33 -7.65
C LYS A 2 -30.96 -2.74 -8.06
N LYS A 3 -30.76 -2.95 -9.35
CA LYS A 3 -29.44 -3.13 -9.93
C LYS A 3 -28.76 -1.75 -9.88
N ASN A 4 -27.75 -1.60 -9.04
CA ASN A 4 -26.84 -0.47 -9.12
C ASN A 4 -25.93 -0.70 -10.32
N ASN A 5 -26.20 -0.01 -11.41
CA ASN A 5 -25.28 0.16 -12.52
C ASN A 5 -24.21 1.17 -12.09
N ILE A 6 -23.07 0.67 -11.66
CA ILE A 6 -21.87 1.48 -11.33
C ILE A 6 -21.02 1.77 -12.59
N LEU A 7 -21.59 1.61 -13.78
CA LEU A 7 -20.89 1.81 -15.05
C LEU A 7 -21.67 2.68 -16.04
N ASP A 8 -22.10 3.87 -15.59
CA ASP A 8 -22.49 4.98 -16.47
C ASP A 8 -21.97 6.29 -15.85
N ASN A 9 -20.70 6.87 -16.13
CA ASN A 9 -20.24 7.25 -17.45
C ASN A 9 -20.64 8.63 -17.88
N ASN A 10 -19.90 9.44 -17.62
CA ASN A 10 -19.41 10.69 -18.16
C ASN A 10 -18.60 11.38 -17.08
N LEU A 11 -17.70 10.64 -16.47
CA LEU A 11 -16.48 11.21 -15.95
C LEU A 11 -15.72 11.74 -17.17
N GLU A 12 -16.19 12.88 -17.74
CA GLU A 12 -15.26 13.79 -18.33
C GLU A 12 -14.18 13.97 -17.28
N SER A 13 -13.02 13.39 -17.51
CA SER A 13 -11.85 13.54 -16.68
C SER A 13 -11.42 15.00 -16.75
N LYS A 14 -12.14 15.86 -16.03
CA LYS A 14 -11.63 17.20 -15.76
C LYS A 14 -10.37 16.96 -14.95
N PRO A 15 -9.21 17.45 -15.42
CA PRO A 15 -8.01 17.37 -14.62
C PRO A 15 -8.35 17.95 -13.24
N LEU A 16 -8.05 17.19 -12.18
CA LEU A 16 -8.22 17.64 -10.80
C LEU A 16 -7.50 18.97 -10.69
N SER A 17 -8.24 20.07 -10.57
CA SER A 17 -7.62 21.37 -10.35
C SER A 17 -7.04 21.34 -8.94
N ARG A 18 -5.90 22.01 -8.75
CA ARG A 18 -5.22 22.12 -7.45
C ARG A 18 -6.16 22.64 -6.34
N GLU A 19 -7.24 23.31 -6.71
CA GLU A 19 -8.28 23.85 -5.83
C GLU A 19 -9.18 22.75 -5.23
N HIS A 20 -9.20 21.54 -5.83
CA HIS A 20 -9.99 20.41 -5.37
C HIS A 20 -9.15 19.35 -4.66
N MET A 21 -7.84 19.59 -4.52
CA MET A 21 -6.98 18.67 -3.78
C MET A 21 -6.99 19.02 -2.29
N PRO A 22 -7.02 18.01 -1.40
CA PRO A 22 -6.83 18.23 0.03
C PRO A 22 -5.53 19.00 0.27
N THR A 23 -5.50 19.85 1.29
CA THR A 23 -4.29 20.61 1.64
C THR A 23 -3.13 19.71 2.05
N ASP A 24 -3.42 18.52 2.55
CA ASP A 24 -2.46 17.53 3.06
C ASP A 24 -2.41 16.28 2.17
N TYR A 25 -2.37 16.47 0.86
CA TYR A 25 -2.32 15.38 -0.12
C TYR A 25 -0.92 14.76 -0.31
N SER A 26 0.10 15.35 0.30
CA SER A 26 1.47 14.84 0.22
C SER A 26 2.12 14.94 1.60
N ILE A 27 2.64 13.82 2.07
CA ILE A 27 3.31 13.71 3.36
C ILE A 27 4.66 13.02 3.14
N SER A 28 5.74 13.70 3.49
CA SER A 28 7.09 13.12 3.49
C SER A 28 7.31 12.36 4.80
N LEU A 29 7.75 11.12 4.68
CA LEU A 29 8.04 10.23 5.81
C LEU A 29 9.54 10.03 6.03
N SER A 30 10.40 10.78 5.36
CA SER A 30 11.86 10.63 5.39
C SER A 30 12.45 10.67 6.79
N GLU A 31 11.83 11.38 7.72
CA GLU A 31 12.27 11.45 9.12
C GLU A 31 12.10 10.14 9.88
N TYR A 32 11.24 9.24 9.38
CA TYR A 32 10.96 7.93 9.98
C TYR A 32 11.77 6.81 9.37
N THR A 33 12.58 7.10 8.38
CA THR A 33 13.41 6.13 7.68
C THR A 33 14.48 5.53 8.59
N GLY A 34 14.64 4.22 8.57
CA GLY A 34 15.71 3.50 9.26
C GLY A 34 15.49 3.24 10.76
N LYS A 35 14.36 3.62 11.32
CA LYS A 35 14.01 3.28 12.71
C LYS A 35 13.30 1.93 12.78
N GLY A 36 13.95 0.91 12.35
CA GLY A 36 13.63 -0.51 12.45
C GLY A 36 12.21 -0.96 12.81
N SER A 37 11.84 -2.07 12.24
CA SER A 37 10.50 -2.68 12.22
C SER A 37 9.86 -3.02 13.57
N GLN A 38 10.59 -3.01 14.65
CA GLN A 38 10.14 -3.57 15.92
C GLN A 38 9.39 -2.58 16.84
N ASN A 39 9.09 -1.37 16.37
CA ASN A 39 8.34 -0.39 17.14
C ASN A 39 6.96 -0.19 16.51
N GLU A 40 5.91 -0.56 17.22
CA GLU A 40 4.51 -0.22 16.88
C GLU A 40 4.28 1.31 16.73
N LYS A 41 5.24 2.13 17.16
CA LYS A 41 5.26 3.59 17.07
C LYS A 41 6.06 4.12 15.88
N ARG A 42 5.97 3.48 14.73
CA ARG A 42 6.64 3.95 13.50
C ARG A 42 6.04 5.22 12.94
N ILE A 43 4.77 5.42 13.21
CA ILE A 43 4.03 6.62 12.86
C ILE A 43 3.67 7.30 14.17
N PRO A 44 4.00 8.59 14.35
CA PRO A 44 3.59 9.33 15.55
C PRO A 44 2.08 9.32 15.73
N ASP A 45 1.62 9.33 16.96
CA ASP A 45 0.19 9.36 17.29
C ASP A 45 -0.53 10.61 16.72
N ASP A 46 0.24 11.66 16.38
CA ASP A 46 -0.23 12.93 15.82
C ASP A 46 0.07 13.09 14.31
N PHE A 47 0.37 11.98 13.62
CA PHE A 47 0.74 12.01 12.22
C PHE A 47 -0.42 12.42 11.32
N GLY A 48 -0.45 13.71 11.00
CA GLY A 48 -1.41 14.30 10.08
C GLY A 48 -2.81 14.52 10.68
N ILE A 49 -3.70 14.99 9.84
CA ILE A 49 -5.09 15.29 10.20
C ILE A 49 -5.88 13.99 10.31
N LYS A 50 -6.69 13.86 11.35
CA LYS A 50 -7.64 12.77 11.46
C LYS A 50 -8.67 12.89 10.34
N GLN A 51 -8.81 11.82 9.54
CA GLN A 51 -9.81 11.73 8.49
C GLN A 51 -11.02 10.91 8.97
N SER A 52 -12.16 11.16 8.33
CA SER A 52 -13.22 10.17 8.30
C SER A 52 -12.71 9.02 7.44
N LEU A 53 -12.65 7.83 7.98
CA LEU A 53 -12.31 6.60 7.27
C LEU A 53 -13.49 5.65 7.49
N GLU A 54 -14.62 5.93 6.83
CA GLU A 54 -15.82 5.11 6.98
C GLU A 54 -15.56 3.68 6.51
N GLY A 55 -15.84 2.72 7.38
CA GLY A 55 -15.61 1.30 7.11
C GLY A 55 -14.16 0.82 7.28
N PHE A 56 -13.22 1.70 7.62
CA PHE A 56 -11.87 1.29 8.02
C PHE A 56 -11.81 0.97 9.52
N ASP A 57 -10.81 0.21 9.92
CA ASP A 57 -10.57 -0.08 11.33
C ASP A 57 -10.23 1.20 12.11
N ASP A 58 -10.77 1.33 13.30
CA ASP A 58 -10.60 2.51 14.18
C ASP A 58 -9.17 2.81 14.61
N ILE A 59 -8.25 1.86 14.37
CA ILE A 59 -6.81 2.03 14.66
C ILE A 59 -6.12 3.01 13.72
N TYR A 60 -6.72 3.29 12.55
CA TYR A 60 -6.14 4.19 11.57
C TYR A 60 -6.67 5.62 11.74
N GLN A 61 -5.76 6.59 11.70
CA GLN A 61 -6.10 8.00 11.84
C GLN A 61 -6.46 8.65 10.51
N ASN A 62 -5.80 8.23 9.44
CA ASN A 62 -5.98 8.73 8.09
C ASN A 62 -5.48 7.70 7.06
N ILE A 63 -5.68 8.00 5.79
CA ILE A 63 -5.32 7.07 4.71
C ILE A 63 -3.80 6.83 4.61
N VAL A 64 -2.98 7.79 4.99
CA VAL A 64 -1.52 7.62 5.02
C VAL A 64 -1.14 6.62 6.11
N ASP A 65 -1.70 6.78 7.30
CA ASP A 65 -1.51 5.87 8.43
C ASP A 65 -1.92 4.43 8.04
N TYR A 66 -3.08 4.29 7.38
CA TYR A 66 -3.55 3.00 6.87
C TYR A 66 -2.52 2.37 5.91
N ILE A 67 -2.17 3.05 4.82
CA ILE A 67 -1.26 2.51 3.80
C ILE A 67 0.10 2.15 4.37
N VAL A 68 0.67 3.00 5.21
CA VAL A 68 2.00 2.76 5.77
C VAL A 68 1.98 1.58 6.74
N ARG A 69 0.99 1.50 7.62
CA ARG A 69 0.91 0.40 8.61
C ARG A 69 0.65 -0.95 7.97
N ILE A 70 -0.29 -1.04 7.01
CA ILE A 70 -0.55 -2.33 6.35
C ILE A 70 0.67 -2.80 5.56
N THR A 71 1.38 -1.87 4.88
CA THR A 71 2.59 -2.20 4.14
C THR A 71 3.68 -2.75 5.07
N TYR A 72 3.95 -2.09 6.19
CA TYR A 72 4.92 -2.59 7.16
C TYR A 72 4.53 -3.95 7.74
N ARG A 73 3.28 -4.10 8.13
CA ARG A 73 2.78 -5.34 8.75
C ARG A 73 2.92 -6.52 7.80
N ILE A 74 2.50 -6.37 6.55
CA ILE A 74 2.56 -7.42 5.55
C ILE A 74 4.01 -7.79 5.21
N TRP A 75 4.83 -6.80 4.91
CA TRP A 75 6.15 -7.03 4.32
C TRP A 75 7.28 -7.16 5.35
N GLU A 76 7.32 -6.30 6.36
CA GLU A 76 8.41 -6.24 7.31
C GLU A 76 8.16 -7.13 8.54
N ASP A 77 6.94 -7.11 9.07
CA ASP A 77 6.52 -8.01 10.15
C ASP A 77 6.11 -9.40 9.64
N ARG A 78 5.99 -9.56 8.32
CA ARG A 78 5.68 -10.81 7.63
C ARG A 78 4.32 -11.41 7.96
N ASP A 79 3.37 -10.59 8.38
CA ASP A 79 1.99 -10.99 8.54
C ASP A 79 1.27 -10.94 7.16
N VAL A 80 1.70 -11.86 6.28
CA VAL A 80 1.26 -11.88 4.88
C VAL A 80 -0.25 -12.17 4.78
N GLU A 81 -0.78 -12.99 5.70
CA GLU A 81 -2.20 -13.31 5.77
C GLU A 81 -3.09 -12.08 6.04
N TYR A 82 -2.52 -10.98 6.55
CA TYR A 82 -3.24 -9.73 6.71
C TYR A 82 -3.74 -9.13 5.38
N ILE A 83 -3.22 -9.61 4.26
CA ILE A 83 -3.76 -9.32 2.92
C ILE A 83 -5.24 -9.72 2.82
N PHE A 84 -5.68 -10.82 3.47
CA PHE A 84 -7.09 -11.21 3.46
C PHE A 84 -8.01 -10.20 4.13
N ASP A 85 -7.49 -9.42 5.08
CA ASP A 85 -8.24 -8.38 5.79
C ASP A 85 -8.19 -7.03 5.09
N THR A 86 -7.14 -6.78 4.30
CA THR A 86 -6.85 -5.46 3.73
C THR A 86 -6.94 -5.38 2.20
N TYR A 87 -7.11 -6.50 1.51
CA TYR A 87 -7.34 -6.55 0.08
C TYR A 87 -8.69 -7.19 -0.23
N SER A 88 -9.40 -6.65 -1.18
CA SER A 88 -10.64 -7.26 -1.69
C SER A 88 -10.34 -8.63 -2.31
N SER A 89 -11.28 -9.58 -2.18
CA SER A 89 -11.18 -10.87 -2.88
C SER A 89 -11.16 -10.72 -4.42
N PHE A 90 -11.47 -9.54 -4.94
CA PHE A 90 -11.43 -9.19 -6.36
C PHE A 90 -10.34 -8.17 -6.68
N SER A 91 -9.38 -7.97 -5.78
CA SER A 91 -8.27 -7.04 -6.00
C SER A 91 -7.50 -7.37 -7.26
N LYS A 92 -7.01 -6.33 -7.90
CA LYS A 92 -6.11 -6.41 -9.04
C LYS A 92 -4.81 -5.71 -8.67
N VAL A 93 -3.71 -6.45 -8.70
CA VAL A 93 -2.37 -5.90 -8.54
C VAL A 93 -1.63 -6.09 -9.85
N PHE A 94 -1.08 -5.01 -10.38
CA PHE A 94 -0.24 -4.99 -11.57
C PHE A 94 1.18 -4.69 -11.14
N ASP A 95 2.07 -5.62 -11.37
CA ASP A 95 3.49 -5.52 -11.11
C ASP A 95 4.32 -5.89 -12.34
N ASP A 96 5.64 -6.00 -12.19
CA ASP A 96 6.57 -6.38 -13.26
C ASP A 96 6.29 -7.76 -13.88
N TYR A 97 5.53 -8.62 -13.20
CA TYR A 97 5.18 -9.97 -13.65
C TYR A 97 3.79 -10.04 -14.29
N GLY A 98 3.02 -8.96 -14.24
CA GLY A 98 1.71 -8.83 -14.83
C GLY A 98 0.59 -8.68 -13.82
N LEU A 99 -0.55 -9.30 -14.09
CA LEU A 99 -1.75 -9.18 -13.26
C LEU A 99 -1.83 -10.30 -12.23
N GLN A 100 -1.88 -9.92 -10.96
CA GLN A 100 -2.32 -10.76 -9.85
C GLN A 100 -3.80 -10.46 -9.59
N PHE A 101 -4.65 -11.46 -9.67
CA PHE A 101 -6.08 -11.30 -9.46
C PHE A 101 -6.54 -12.07 -8.22
N GLY A 102 -7.18 -11.36 -7.30
CA GLY A 102 -7.68 -11.88 -6.05
C GLY A 102 -6.64 -11.96 -4.94
N ASN A 103 -7.09 -11.80 -3.70
CA ASN A 103 -6.22 -11.73 -2.53
C ASN A 103 -5.41 -13.01 -2.28
N GLN A 104 -5.93 -14.21 -2.63
CA GLN A 104 -5.16 -15.44 -2.51
C GLN A 104 -3.89 -15.42 -3.38
N LYS A 105 -4.01 -14.97 -4.63
CA LYS A 105 -2.83 -14.88 -5.52
C LYS A 105 -1.81 -13.87 -5.00
N ILE A 106 -2.29 -12.75 -4.44
CA ILE A 106 -1.43 -11.73 -3.84
C ILE A 106 -0.69 -12.31 -2.63
N VAL A 107 -1.37 -13.08 -1.76
CA VAL A 107 -0.74 -13.77 -0.62
C VAL A 107 0.36 -14.73 -1.10
N ASP A 108 0.06 -15.58 -2.08
CA ASP A 108 1.02 -16.57 -2.60
C ASP A 108 2.28 -15.88 -3.16
N ASP A 109 2.11 -14.81 -3.93
CA ASP A 109 3.22 -14.07 -4.53
C ASP A 109 4.01 -13.27 -3.48
N THR A 110 3.33 -12.71 -2.46
CA THR A 110 3.98 -12.02 -1.35
C THR A 110 4.82 -12.98 -0.51
N HIS A 111 4.34 -14.20 -0.24
CA HIS A 111 5.14 -15.23 0.42
C HIS A 111 6.37 -15.60 -0.40
N HIS A 112 6.23 -15.73 -1.72
CA HIS A 112 7.36 -16.02 -2.59
C HIS A 112 8.42 -14.90 -2.53
N THR A 113 7.99 -13.65 -2.60
CA THR A 113 8.90 -12.50 -2.55
C THR A 113 9.56 -12.35 -1.17
N THR A 114 8.78 -12.46 -0.10
CA THR A 114 9.34 -12.38 1.27
C THR A 114 10.27 -13.56 1.59
N GLY A 115 10.05 -14.71 0.96
CA GLY A 115 10.96 -15.88 1.03
C GLY A 115 12.30 -15.63 0.34
N ALA A 116 12.36 -14.75 -0.64
CA ALA A 116 13.60 -14.39 -1.34
C ALA A 116 14.46 -13.36 -0.61
N PHE A 117 13.89 -12.66 0.38
CA PHE A 117 14.53 -11.58 1.12
C PHE A 117 14.18 -11.68 2.61
N SER A 118 14.97 -12.43 3.40
CA SER A 118 14.61 -12.76 4.78
C SER A 118 14.61 -11.57 5.74
N ASN A 119 15.31 -10.49 5.41
CA ASN A 119 15.56 -9.34 6.26
C ASN A 119 15.05 -8.01 5.65
N ILE A 120 13.93 -8.05 4.93
CA ILE A 120 13.33 -6.85 4.33
C ILE A 120 13.15 -5.76 5.37
N LYS A 121 13.56 -4.55 4.98
CA LYS A 121 13.32 -3.29 5.67
C LYS A 121 12.67 -2.30 4.71
N LEU A 122 11.60 -1.68 5.16
CA LEU A 122 10.85 -0.70 4.39
C LEU A 122 11.14 0.71 4.92
N ILE A 123 11.42 1.60 4.00
CA ILE A 123 11.61 3.01 4.27
C ILE A 123 10.54 3.76 3.51
N ALA A 124 9.45 4.09 4.18
CA ALA A 124 8.41 4.94 3.60
C ALA A 124 8.98 6.35 3.45
N ASP A 125 9.01 6.86 2.22
CA ASP A 125 9.61 8.15 1.90
C ASP A 125 8.55 9.22 1.71
N GLU A 126 7.53 8.95 0.91
CA GLU A 126 6.45 9.88 0.63
C GLU A 126 5.14 9.16 0.31
N VAL A 127 4.03 9.70 0.80
CA VAL A 127 2.68 9.30 0.37
C VAL A 127 1.94 10.52 -0.14
N ILE A 128 1.45 10.43 -1.38
CA ILE A 128 0.54 11.39 -1.99
C ILE A 128 -0.82 10.72 -2.06
N TRP A 129 -1.88 11.44 -1.74
CA TRP A 129 -3.22 10.88 -1.76
C TRP A 129 -4.29 11.87 -2.22
N ALA A 130 -5.43 11.34 -2.66
CA ALA A 130 -6.64 12.07 -2.97
C ALA A 130 -7.85 11.15 -2.78
N GLY A 131 -9.03 11.74 -2.65
CA GLY A 131 -10.28 10.99 -2.53
C GLY A 131 -10.97 11.20 -1.18
N ASN A 132 -11.98 10.38 -0.93
CA ASN A 132 -12.79 10.40 0.28
C ASN A 132 -13.54 9.08 0.46
N ASP A 133 -14.39 8.99 1.49
CA ASP A 133 -15.16 7.78 1.82
C ASP A 133 -16.19 7.37 0.75
N GLU A 134 -16.61 8.28 -0.14
CA GLU A 134 -17.61 7.98 -1.18
C GLU A 134 -17.00 7.37 -2.43
N ILE A 135 -15.85 7.91 -2.88
CA ILE A 135 -15.20 7.52 -4.14
C ILE A 135 -13.99 6.64 -3.94
N GLY A 136 -13.60 6.40 -2.70
CA GLY A 136 -12.37 5.72 -2.32
C GLY A 136 -11.18 6.67 -2.25
N PHE A 137 -10.13 6.20 -1.61
CA PHE A 137 -8.85 6.90 -1.47
C PHE A 137 -7.87 6.36 -2.50
N HIS A 138 -7.32 7.26 -3.30
CA HIS A 138 -6.25 6.99 -4.23
C HIS A 138 -4.94 7.41 -3.59
N THR A 139 -4.00 6.49 -3.47
CA THR A 139 -2.69 6.78 -2.88
C THR A 139 -1.59 6.46 -3.87
N SER A 140 -0.52 7.24 -3.83
CA SER A 140 0.75 6.92 -4.47
C SER A 140 1.84 7.01 -3.41
N HIS A 141 2.49 5.91 -3.11
CA HIS A 141 3.51 5.90 -2.09
C HIS A 141 4.85 5.42 -2.64
N ARG A 142 5.89 6.15 -2.28
CA ARG A 142 7.27 5.85 -2.60
C ARG A 142 7.93 5.18 -1.40
N THR A 143 8.48 4.00 -1.63
CA THR A 143 9.11 3.20 -0.59
C THR A 143 10.45 2.68 -1.09
N ILE A 144 11.46 2.74 -0.23
CA ILE A 144 12.74 2.07 -0.46
C ILE A 144 12.71 0.75 0.30
N ILE A 145 12.96 -0.33 -0.40
CA ILE A 145 13.06 -1.68 0.15
C ILE A 145 14.53 -2.04 0.23
N ARG A 146 15.02 -2.35 1.44
CA ARG A 146 16.36 -2.88 1.68
C ARG A 146 16.30 -4.29 2.18
N GLY A 147 17.26 -5.09 1.79
CA GLY A 147 17.37 -6.47 2.26
C GLY A 147 18.53 -7.19 1.61
N THR A 148 18.65 -8.48 1.89
CA THR A 148 19.63 -9.36 1.27
C THR A 148 18.88 -10.41 0.46
N ASN A 149 19.24 -10.63 -0.80
CA ASN A 149 18.67 -11.70 -1.61
C ASN A 149 19.26 -13.04 -1.18
N ASP A 150 18.74 -13.63 -0.13
CA ASP A 150 19.18 -14.88 0.50
C ASP A 150 18.31 -16.09 0.15
N GLY A 151 17.23 -15.89 -0.59
CA GLY A 151 16.38 -16.93 -1.14
C GLY A 151 16.22 -16.84 -2.66
N PRO A 152 15.70 -17.87 -3.32
CA PRO A 152 15.39 -17.82 -4.74
C PRO A 152 14.23 -16.84 -5.00
N SER A 153 14.31 -16.11 -6.11
CA SER A 153 13.29 -15.16 -6.55
C SER A 153 12.90 -15.43 -8.00
N ASN A 154 11.93 -14.68 -8.51
CA ASN A 154 11.59 -14.70 -9.92
C ASN A 154 12.76 -14.25 -10.83
N PHE A 155 13.76 -13.55 -10.29
CA PHE A 155 14.99 -13.16 -11.01
C PHE A 155 16.07 -14.23 -11.02
N GLY A 156 15.88 -15.34 -10.30
CA GLY A 156 16.83 -16.45 -10.26
C GLY A 156 17.19 -16.90 -8.83
N PRO A 157 18.31 -17.65 -8.71
CA PRO A 157 18.75 -18.17 -7.42
C PRO A 157 19.24 -17.06 -6.50
N ALA A 158 19.30 -17.36 -5.19
CA ALA A 158 19.86 -16.48 -4.18
C ALA A 158 21.27 -16.00 -4.57
N THR A 159 21.50 -14.71 -4.46
CA THR A 159 22.79 -14.08 -4.79
C THR A 159 23.60 -13.73 -3.55
N ASN A 160 22.96 -13.75 -2.38
CA ASN A 160 23.49 -13.28 -1.08
C ASN A 160 24.02 -11.83 -1.14
N LYS A 161 23.44 -11.02 -2.02
CA LYS A 161 23.77 -9.60 -2.15
C LYS A 161 22.74 -8.74 -1.48
N ASP A 162 23.19 -7.66 -0.89
CA ASP A 162 22.30 -6.60 -0.43
C ASP A 162 21.64 -5.92 -1.62
N ILE A 163 20.37 -5.55 -1.41
CA ILE A 163 19.55 -4.85 -2.38
C ILE A 163 19.05 -3.53 -1.81
N ASP A 164 18.82 -2.59 -2.71
CA ASP A 164 18.17 -1.31 -2.45
C ASP A 164 17.23 -1.06 -3.64
N ILE A 165 15.93 -1.22 -3.43
CA ILE A 165 14.91 -1.15 -4.48
C ILE A 165 14.00 0.04 -4.19
N LEU A 166 13.84 0.93 -5.17
CA LEU A 166 12.82 1.97 -5.14
C LEU A 166 11.54 1.42 -5.72
N VAL A 167 10.48 1.49 -4.93
CA VAL A 167 9.12 1.09 -5.33
C VAL A 167 8.20 2.29 -5.28
N ILE A 168 7.33 2.41 -6.29
CA ILE A 168 6.20 3.33 -6.29
C ILE A 168 4.94 2.51 -6.47
N ALA A 169 4.12 2.42 -5.43
CA ALA A 169 2.86 1.72 -5.48
C ALA A 169 1.70 2.72 -5.47
N ASN A 170 0.74 2.50 -6.37
CA ASN A 170 -0.47 3.31 -6.50
C ASN A 170 -1.66 2.44 -6.14
N CYS A 171 -2.37 2.79 -5.08
CA CYS A 171 -3.48 2.00 -4.55
C CYS A 171 -4.80 2.75 -4.63
N VAL A 172 -5.89 1.99 -4.74
CA VAL A 172 -7.26 2.45 -4.51
C VAL A 172 -7.83 1.67 -3.34
N ALA A 173 -8.14 2.37 -2.26
CA ALA A 173 -8.67 1.78 -1.02
C ALA A 173 -10.05 2.36 -0.67
N LEU A 174 -10.95 1.51 -0.20
CA LEU A 174 -12.27 1.86 0.29
C LEU A 174 -12.70 0.82 1.33
N GLU A 175 -13.34 1.24 2.43
CA GLU A 175 -13.87 0.34 3.45
C GLU A 175 -12.85 -0.71 3.92
N ASN A 176 -11.67 -0.25 4.33
CA ASN A 176 -10.55 -1.08 4.79
C ASN A 176 -9.97 -2.05 3.74
N ARG A 177 -10.28 -1.88 2.45
CA ARG A 177 -9.87 -2.80 1.40
C ARG A 177 -9.19 -2.10 0.24
N ILE A 178 -8.10 -2.68 -0.24
CA ILE A 178 -7.46 -2.31 -1.50
C ILE A 178 -8.12 -3.09 -2.63
N PHE A 179 -8.54 -2.40 -3.67
CA PHE A 179 -9.21 -2.95 -4.85
C PHE A 179 -8.32 -2.97 -6.09
N LEU A 180 -7.42 -2.01 -6.17
CA LEU A 180 -6.49 -1.85 -7.28
C LEU A 180 -5.15 -1.41 -6.76
N GLU A 181 -4.10 -1.98 -7.31
CA GLU A 181 -2.73 -1.56 -7.06
C GLU A 181 -1.90 -1.66 -8.33
N HIS A 182 -1.03 -0.69 -8.55
CA HIS A 182 0.01 -0.69 -9.57
C HIS A 182 1.36 -0.43 -8.89
N VAL A 183 2.27 -1.34 -9.08
CA VAL A 183 3.63 -1.30 -8.49
C VAL A 183 4.66 -1.06 -9.56
#